data_45991c5c5a3c9cf342b590d24105516e
#
_entry.id   45991c5c5a3c9cf342b590d24105516e
#
_cell.length_a   1.000
_cell.length_b   1.000
_cell.length_c   1.000
_cell.angle_alpha   90.00
_cell.angle_beta   90.00
_cell.angle_gamma   90.00
#
_symmetry.space_group_name_H-M   'P 1'
#
loop_
_entity.id
_entity.type
_entity.pdbx_description
1 polymer ?
#
loop_
_entity_poly.entity_id
_entity_poly.type
_entity_poly.pdbx_seq_one_letter_code
_entity_poly.pdbx_strand_id
1 'polypeptide(L)'
;MDFFAGVFGWTVIADPGGSFTGWVGDRLAAQVVAGHGGWRVVFGGDGARELSGGSGVDTGRVLHGPWAPVPRVGEPCWVELMVAEPDDGYWAAELGWETRVESEDFALFLSARHGGPRPVAGRLRTSRSSGWVPYFAVDSVEQTCVRVSELDGRVLVEPLVVPTGLVASVVGPHGGECVVLERPAGWGGTWSAG
;
A
#
# COMPACT_ATOMS: atom_id res chain seq x y z
N MET A 1 -12.14 -7.94 9.75
CA MET A 1 -12.25 -8.11 8.28
C MET A 1 -13.39 -7.30 7.70
N ASP A 2 -14.54 -7.31 8.34
CA ASP A 2 -15.78 -6.67 7.85
C ASP A 2 -15.64 -5.19 7.51
N PHE A 3 -14.81 -4.45 8.27
CA PHE A 3 -14.52 -3.06 7.98
C PHE A 3 -13.90 -2.89 6.58
N PHE A 4 -12.77 -3.53 6.31
CA PHE A 4 -12.09 -3.38 5.01
C PHE A 4 -12.92 -3.95 3.86
N ALA A 5 -13.63 -5.05 4.08
CA ALA A 5 -14.57 -5.58 3.11
C ALA A 5 -15.69 -4.58 2.80
N GLY A 6 -16.23 -3.93 3.82
CA GLY A 6 -17.27 -2.90 3.67
C GLY A 6 -16.77 -1.62 3.00
N VAL A 7 -15.51 -1.22 3.26
CA VAL A 7 -14.90 -0.02 2.65
C VAL A 7 -14.50 -0.27 1.20
N PHE A 8 -13.88 -1.41 0.92
CA PHE A 8 -13.25 -1.71 -0.38
C PHE A 8 -14.06 -2.67 -1.27
N GLY A 9 -15.20 -3.14 -0.80
CA GLY A 9 -16.06 -4.07 -1.56
C GLY A 9 -15.44 -5.46 -1.75
N TRP A 10 -14.59 -5.93 -0.82
CA TRP A 10 -13.94 -7.23 -0.94
C TRP A 10 -14.91 -8.38 -0.74
N THR A 11 -14.78 -9.40 -1.60
CA THR A 11 -15.30 -10.74 -1.29
C THR A 11 -14.36 -11.40 -0.30
N VAL A 12 -14.88 -11.78 0.87
CA VAL A 12 -14.10 -12.38 1.95
C VAL A 12 -14.25 -13.88 1.94
N ILE A 13 -13.12 -14.59 1.94
CA ILE A 13 -13.06 -16.05 2.02
C ILE A 13 -12.31 -16.43 3.30
N ALA A 14 -12.90 -17.27 4.13
CA ALA A 14 -12.24 -17.85 5.30
C ALA A 14 -11.33 -19.00 4.87
N ASP A 15 -10.09 -18.98 5.34
CA ASP A 15 -9.12 -20.05 5.12
C ASP A 15 -9.15 -21.07 6.26
N PRO A 16 -8.83 -22.35 5.99
CA PRO A 16 -8.85 -23.41 7.01
C PRO A 16 -7.97 -23.14 8.24
N GLY A 17 -6.96 -22.31 8.12
CA GLY A 17 -6.04 -21.90 9.20
C GLY A 17 -6.53 -20.76 10.08
N GLY A 18 -7.79 -20.27 9.91
CA GLY A 18 -8.35 -19.18 10.69
C GLY A 18 -7.93 -17.80 10.21
N SER A 19 -7.29 -17.70 9.06
CA SER A 19 -7.09 -16.45 8.34
C SER A 19 -8.26 -16.16 7.39
N PHE A 20 -8.25 -14.96 6.80
CA PHE A 20 -9.22 -14.54 5.80
C PHE A 20 -8.49 -13.92 4.62
N THR A 21 -8.99 -14.15 3.42
CA THR A 21 -8.53 -13.46 2.22
C THR A 21 -9.60 -12.52 1.70
N GLY A 22 -9.18 -11.32 1.29
CA GLY A 22 -10.02 -10.31 0.63
C GLY A 22 -9.73 -10.29 -0.86
N TRP A 23 -10.75 -10.40 -1.69
CA TRP A 23 -10.66 -10.50 -3.14
C TRP A 23 -11.44 -9.40 -3.83
N VAL A 24 -10.86 -8.85 -4.90
CA VAL A 24 -11.52 -7.98 -5.86
C VAL A 24 -11.68 -8.77 -7.17
N GLY A 25 -12.85 -9.34 -7.36
CA GLY A 25 -13.08 -10.30 -8.44
C GLY A 25 -12.17 -11.54 -8.28
N ASP A 26 -11.29 -11.74 -9.24
CA ASP A 26 -10.32 -12.87 -9.28
C ASP A 26 -8.92 -12.51 -8.73
N ARG A 27 -8.76 -11.33 -8.14
CA ARG A 27 -7.46 -10.86 -7.62
C ARG A 27 -7.46 -10.77 -6.10
N LEU A 28 -6.42 -11.35 -5.50
CA LEU A 28 -6.17 -11.22 -4.06
C LEU A 28 -5.77 -9.77 -3.74
N ALA A 29 -6.56 -9.10 -2.90
CA ALA A 29 -6.26 -7.76 -2.43
C ALA A 29 -5.45 -7.76 -1.13
N ALA A 30 -5.83 -8.61 -0.17
CA ALA A 30 -5.17 -8.71 1.12
C ALA A 30 -5.44 -10.05 1.79
N GLN A 31 -4.55 -10.42 2.71
CA GLN A 31 -4.78 -11.51 3.67
C GLN A 31 -4.81 -10.93 5.08
N VAL A 32 -5.76 -11.36 5.89
CA VAL A 32 -5.89 -10.98 7.29
C VAL A 32 -5.65 -12.21 8.15
N VAL A 33 -4.67 -12.11 9.03
CA VAL A 33 -4.32 -13.16 9.98
C VAL A 33 -4.55 -12.66 11.41
N ALA A 34 -4.78 -13.57 12.34
CA ALA A 34 -4.85 -13.22 13.74
C ALA A 34 -3.48 -12.71 14.23
N GLY A 35 -3.46 -11.61 14.97
CA GLY A 35 -2.22 -11.03 15.44
C GLY A 35 -2.37 -9.59 15.93
N HIS A 36 -1.29 -8.85 15.94
CA HIS A 36 -1.28 -7.43 16.26
C HIS A 36 -1.88 -6.61 15.11
N GLY A 37 -2.65 -5.58 15.43
CA GLY A 37 -3.27 -4.72 14.43
C GLY A 37 -2.22 -3.96 13.61
N GLY A 38 -2.37 -3.95 12.29
CA GLY A 38 -1.49 -3.26 11.36
C GLY A 38 -1.31 -4.02 10.06
N TRP A 39 -0.64 -3.40 9.13
CA TRP A 39 -0.28 -4.00 7.85
C TRP A 39 1.11 -4.61 7.89
N ARG A 40 1.25 -5.76 7.27
CA ARG A 40 2.53 -6.32 6.89
C ARG A 40 2.63 -6.30 5.37
N VAL A 41 3.63 -5.59 4.85
CA VAL A 41 3.88 -5.52 3.41
C VAL A 41 4.90 -6.57 3.03
N VAL A 42 4.56 -7.42 2.06
CA VAL A 42 5.45 -8.46 1.56
C VAL A 42 5.86 -8.13 0.14
N PHE A 43 7.17 -7.93 -0.06
CA PHE A 43 7.74 -7.63 -1.36
C PHE A 43 8.10 -8.92 -2.12
N GLY A 44 7.97 -8.90 -3.43
CA GLY A 44 8.44 -10.00 -4.27
C GLY A 44 9.97 -10.06 -4.32
N GLY A 45 10.53 -11.25 -4.14
CA GLY A 45 11.99 -11.47 -4.16
C GLY A 45 12.38 -12.92 -4.37
N ASP A 46 13.63 -13.24 -4.08
CA ASP A 46 14.24 -14.53 -4.40
C ASP A 46 14.22 -15.53 -3.23
N GLY A 47 13.57 -15.17 -2.13
CA GLY A 47 13.44 -16.03 -0.95
C GLY A 47 12.65 -15.38 0.16
N ALA A 48 12.02 -16.20 1.01
CA ALA A 48 11.26 -15.71 2.16
C ALA A 48 12.20 -15.20 3.25
N ARG A 49 12.02 -13.96 3.70
CA ARG A 49 12.71 -13.39 4.85
C ARG A 49 11.94 -12.21 5.46
N GLU A 50 12.14 -12.01 6.74
CA GLU A 50 11.63 -10.84 7.44
C GLU A 50 12.52 -9.63 7.18
N LEU A 51 11.89 -8.46 7.08
CA LEU A 51 12.54 -7.15 6.99
C LEU A 51 12.08 -6.26 8.14
N SER A 52 12.72 -5.11 8.29
CA SER A 52 12.34 -4.12 9.31
C SER A 52 10.95 -3.51 9.02
N GLY A 53 10.40 -2.79 9.99
CA GLY A 53 9.14 -2.05 9.84
C GLY A 53 7.89 -2.92 9.60
N GLY A 54 7.89 -4.19 10.06
CA GLY A 54 6.76 -5.09 9.87
C GLY A 54 6.58 -5.52 8.41
N SER A 55 7.66 -5.63 7.65
CA SER A 55 7.63 -6.06 6.26
C SER A 55 8.41 -7.35 6.03
N GLY A 56 8.38 -7.86 4.83
CA GLY A 56 9.12 -9.06 4.45
C GLY A 56 9.29 -9.20 2.95
N VAL A 57 10.05 -10.20 2.57
CA VAL A 57 10.19 -10.65 1.18
C VAL A 57 9.66 -12.08 1.08
N ASP A 58 9.05 -12.41 -0.03
CA ASP A 58 8.70 -13.78 -0.34
C ASP A 58 8.89 -14.06 -1.83
N THR A 59 9.08 -15.35 -2.16
CA THR A 59 9.09 -15.82 -3.53
C THR A 59 7.67 -15.77 -4.08
N GLY A 60 7.54 -15.28 -5.29
CA GLY A 60 6.25 -15.29 -5.92
C GLY A 60 6.05 -14.20 -6.94
N ARG A 61 4.84 -14.16 -7.46
CA ARG A 61 4.43 -13.19 -8.44
C ARG A 61 4.17 -11.86 -7.76
N VAL A 62 4.71 -10.78 -8.30
CA VAL A 62 4.31 -9.43 -7.93
C VAL A 62 2.85 -9.24 -8.33
N LEU A 63 1.98 -9.01 -7.34
CA LEU A 63 0.54 -8.89 -7.55
C LEU A 63 0.11 -7.44 -7.76
N HIS A 64 0.81 -6.51 -7.13
CA HIS A 64 0.48 -5.08 -7.10
C HIS A 64 1.72 -4.25 -7.37
N GLY A 65 1.52 -3.02 -7.81
CA GLY A 65 2.60 -2.07 -8.10
C GLY A 65 2.74 -1.72 -9.58
N PRO A 66 3.79 -1.00 -9.97
CA PRO A 66 3.92 -0.41 -11.31
C PRO A 66 3.93 -1.41 -12.48
N TRP A 67 4.24 -2.68 -12.21
CA TRP A 67 4.27 -3.75 -13.22
C TRP A 67 3.04 -4.66 -13.18
N ALA A 68 2.18 -4.46 -12.21
CA ALA A 68 0.91 -5.18 -12.14
C ALA A 68 -0.08 -4.60 -13.16
N PRO A 69 -1.12 -5.34 -13.52
CA PRO A 69 -2.25 -4.77 -14.25
C PRO A 69 -2.83 -3.57 -13.51
N VAL A 70 -3.50 -2.67 -14.25
CA VAL A 70 -4.20 -1.52 -13.67
C VAL A 70 -4.99 -1.95 -12.42
N PRO A 71 -4.78 -1.31 -11.25
CA PRO A 71 -5.50 -1.67 -10.04
C PRO A 71 -6.99 -1.40 -10.23
N ARG A 72 -7.81 -2.34 -9.79
CA ARG A 72 -9.26 -2.17 -9.67
C ARG A 72 -9.57 -1.41 -8.39
N VAL A 73 -10.76 -0.86 -8.30
CA VAL A 73 -11.27 -0.31 -7.03
C VAL A 73 -11.21 -1.36 -5.93
N GLY A 74 -10.65 -1.00 -4.79
CA GLY A 74 -10.42 -1.90 -3.65
C GLY A 74 -9.11 -2.68 -3.71
N GLU A 75 -8.32 -2.61 -4.79
CA GLU A 75 -7.00 -3.26 -4.85
C GLU A 75 -5.90 -2.35 -4.29
N PRO A 76 -4.85 -2.94 -3.66
CA PRO A 76 -3.62 -2.22 -3.37
C PRO A 76 -2.99 -1.67 -4.66
N CYS A 77 -2.58 -0.42 -4.63
CA CYS A 77 -2.07 0.28 -5.80
C CYS A 77 -0.69 0.90 -5.59
N TRP A 78 -0.35 1.22 -4.35
CA TRP A 78 0.92 1.82 -3.97
C TRP A 78 1.26 1.47 -2.53
N VAL A 79 2.48 1.76 -2.11
CA VAL A 79 2.92 1.63 -0.71
C VAL A 79 3.93 2.71 -0.38
N GLU A 80 3.86 3.24 0.83
CA GLU A 80 4.84 4.21 1.36
C GLU A 80 5.39 3.80 2.72
N LEU A 81 6.68 4.03 2.90
CA LEU A 81 7.34 3.96 4.18
C LEU A 81 7.21 5.30 4.89
N MET A 82 6.43 5.36 5.95
CA MET A 82 6.23 6.55 6.77
C MET A 82 7.06 6.45 8.05
N VAL A 83 8.14 7.23 8.13
CA VAL A 83 9.12 7.16 9.24
C VAL A 83 9.65 8.53 9.60
N ALA A 84 10.04 8.70 10.87
CA ALA A 84 10.68 9.93 11.32
C ALA A 84 12.13 10.03 10.86
N GLU A 85 12.86 8.92 10.89
CA GLU A 85 14.26 8.82 10.50
C GLU A 85 14.42 7.76 9.42
N PRO A 86 14.49 8.15 8.13
CA PRO A 86 14.66 7.22 7.03
C PRO A 86 16.04 6.55 7.04
N ASP A 87 16.07 5.25 6.80
CA ASP A 87 17.27 4.49 6.50
C ASP A 87 17.19 3.94 5.07
N ASP A 88 17.45 4.81 4.11
CA ASP A 88 17.42 4.46 2.69
C ASP A 88 18.51 3.44 2.33
N GLY A 89 19.65 3.45 3.07
CA GLY A 89 20.74 2.50 2.88
C GLY A 89 20.34 1.07 3.22
N TYR A 90 19.52 0.87 4.24
CA TYR A 90 18.94 -0.43 4.58
C TYR A 90 18.13 -1.01 3.41
N TRP A 91 17.22 -0.23 2.84
CA TRP A 91 16.35 -0.68 1.74
C TRP A 91 17.14 -0.93 0.44
N ALA A 92 18.17 -0.12 0.19
CA ALA A 92 19.10 -0.37 -0.92
C ALA A 92 19.82 -1.71 -0.77
N ALA A 93 20.32 -2.02 0.43
CA ALA A 93 21.01 -3.28 0.70
C ALA A 93 20.08 -4.49 0.63
N GLU A 94 18.88 -4.41 1.21
CA GLU A 94 17.96 -5.54 1.33
C GLU A 94 17.18 -5.83 0.05
N LEU A 95 16.79 -4.80 -0.70
CA LEU A 95 15.90 -4.94 -1.85
C LEU A 95 16.56 -4.55 -3.18
N GLY A 96 17.79 -4.04 -3.15
CA GLY A 96 18.49 -3.54 -4.33
C GLY A 96 17.82 -2.32 -4.94
N TRP A 97 17.17 -1.51 -4.11
CA TRP A 97 16.49 -0.31 -4.58
C TRP A 97 17.42 0.90 -4.56
N GLU A 98 17.21 1.80 -5.51
CA GLU A 98 17.82 3.12 -5.53
C GLU A 98 16.85 4.14 -4.94
N THR A 99 17.36 5.14 -4.22
CA THR A 99 16.54 6.23 -3.69
C THR A 99 16.69 7.45 -4.57
N ARG A 100 15.56 7.99 -5.02
CA ARG A 100 15.47 9.28 -5.70
C ARG A 100 14.76 10.28 -4.81
N VAL A 101 15.49 11.26 -4.32
CA VAL A 101 14.95 12.32 -3.47
C VAL A 101 14.15 13.31 -4.34
N GLU A 102 12.89 13.52 -4.01
CA GLU A 102 11.99 14.43 -4.69
C GLU A 102 11.83 15.76 -3.91
N SER A 103 11.88 15.69 -2.57
CA SER A 103 11.86 16.84 -1.67
C SER A 103 12.56 16.50 -0.36
N GLU A 104 12.61 17.45 0.59
CA GLU A 104 13.18 17.24 1.92
C GLU A 104 12.54 16.05 2.65
N ASP A 105 11.23 15.90 2.54
CA ASP A 105 10.47 14.88 3.26
C ASP A 105 10.08 13.67 2.40
N PHE A 106 10.17 13.76 1.08
CA PHE A 106 9.69 12.70 0.19
C PHE A 106 10.77 12.19 -0.76
N ALA A 107 10.82 10.88 -0.89
CA ALA A 107 11.65 10.19 -1.88
C ALA A 107 10.90 9.01 -2.51
N LEU A 108 11.34 8.61 -3.68
CA LEU A 108 10.91 7.39 -4.36
C LEU A 108 11.98 6.33 -4.25
N PHE A 109 11.57 5.11 -3.94
CA PHE A 109 12.37 3.92 -4.14
C PHE A 109 12.18 3.41 -5.55
N LEU A 110 13.27 3.16 -6.24
CA LEU A 110 13.32 2.70 -7.63
C LEU A 110 13.90 1.31 -7.69
N SER A 111 13.31 0.43 -8.48
CA SER A 111 13.87 -0.88 -8.78
C SER A 111 14.28 -0.98 -10.26
N ALA A 112 15.45 -1.48 -10.51
CA ALA A 112 15.96 -1.73 -11.87
C ALA A 112 15.51 -3.09 -12.45
N ARG A 113 14.76 -3.88 -11.69
CA ARG A 113 14.26 -5.20 -12.08
C ARG A 113 13.37 -5.08 -13.28
N HIS A 114 13.29 -5.28 -14.34
CA HIS A 114 12.35 -5.16 -15.49
C HIS A 114 12.64 -4.01 -16.48
N GLY A 115 13.93 -3.78 -16.73
CA GLY A 115 14.32 -3.00 -17.89
C GLY A 115 14.49 -1.50 -17.68
N GLY A 116 14.80 -1.09 -16.48
CA GLY A 116 15.14 0.29 -16.12
C GLY A 116 14.57 0.68 -14.75
N PRO A 117 15.11 1.73 -14.13
CA PRO A 117 14.65 2.17 -12.80
C PRO A 117 13.20 2.65 -12.88
N ARG A 118 12.33 2.02 -12.07
CA ARG A 118 10.92 2.38 -11.96
C ARG A 118 10.54 2.56 -10.49
N PRO A 119 9.70 3.54 -10.15
CA PRO A 119 9.17 3.70 -8.81
C PRO A 119 8.44 2.43 -8.36
N VAL A 120 8.78 1.95 -7.18
CA VAL A 120 8.15 0.75 -6.55
C VAL A 120 7.49 1.07 -5.24
N ALA A 121 7.95 2.11 -4.55
CA ALA A 121 7.40 2.58 -3.29
C ALA A 121 7.78 4.05 -3.07
N GLY A 122 7.04 4.71 -2.18
CA GLY A 122 7.40 6.02 -1.64
C GLY A 122 8.07 5.89 -0.27
N ARG A 123 8.76 6.94 0.14
CA ARG A 123 9.24 7.15 1.49
C ARG A 123 8.89 8.56 1.93
N LEU A 124 8.09 8.69 2.96
CA LEU A 124 7.69 9.97 3.55
C LEU A 124 8.32 10.12 4.94
N ARG A 125 9.13 11.18 5.13
CA ARG A 125 9.58 11.58 6.45
C ARG A 125 8.42 12.25 7.18
N THR A 126 8.05 11.73 8.33
CA THR A 126 6.96 12.28 9.14
C THR A 126 7.17 11.93 10.61
N SER A 127 6.80 12.86 11.49
CA SER A 127 6.82 12.61 12.94
C SER A 127 5.81 11.53 13.37
N ARG A 128 4.80 11.28 12.55
CA ARG A 128 3.85 10.18 12.70
C ARG A 128 4.40 8.94 11.99
N SER A 129 5.25 8.19 12.65
CA SER A 129 5.81 6.96 12.11
C SER A 129 4.78 5.84 12.16
N SER A 130 4.43 5.29 11.01
CA SER A 130 3.48 4.18 10.84
C SER A 130 4.11 2.95 10.19
N GLY A 131 5.37 3.01 9.81
CA GLY A 131 6.02 1.97 9.01
C GLY A 131 5.50 1.94 7.57
N TRP A 132 5.33 0.74 7.02
CA TRP A 132 4.79 0.59 5.68
C TRP A 132 3.27 0.76 5.65
N VAL A 133 2.78 1.72 4.89
CA VAL A 133 1.36 2.04 4.72
C VAL A 133 0.92 1.74 3.30
N PRO A 134 -0.02 0.80 3.09
CA PRO A 134 -0.56 0.50 1.77
C PRO A 134 -1.56 1.55 1.32
N TYR A 135 -1.63 1.75 0.01
CA TYR A 135 -2.61 2.58 -0.67
C TYR A 135 -3.58 1.71 -1.43
N PHE A 136 -4.87 1.98 -1.29
CA PHE A 136 -5.93 1.28 -2.00
C PHE A 136 -6.61 2.21 -2.99
N ALA A 137 -6.82 1.72 -4.21
CA ALA A 137 -7.51 2.47 -5.24
C ALA A 137 -9.00 2.56 -4.91
N VAL A 138 -9.58 3.74 -5.04
CA VAL A 138 -11.01 4.01 -4.85
C VAL A 138 -11.57 4.86 -6.00
N ASP A 139 -12.88 4.86 -6.19
CA ASP A 139 -13.54 5.71 -7.18
C ASP A 139 -13.72 7.16 -6.68
N SER A 140 -13.96 7.33 -5.38
CA SER A 140 -14.07 8.63 -4.72
C SER A 140 -13.53 8.56 -3.31
N VAL A 141 -12.56 9.42 -3.03
CA VAL A 141 -11.95 9.54 -1.70
C VAL A 141 -12.98 10.08 -0.68
N GLU A 142 -13.78 11.08 -1.06
CA GLU A 142 -14.77 11.67 -0.18
C GLU A 142 -15.84 10.65 0.23
N GLN A 143 -16.38 9.88 -0.74
CA GLN A 143 -17.38 8.84 -0.44
C GLN A 143 -16.78 7.73 0.41
N THR A 144 -15.51 7.38 0.17
CA THR A 144 -14.80 6.39 0.98
C THR A 144 -14.61 6.88 2.41
N CYS A 145 -14.28 8.15 2.65
CA CYS A 145 -14.19 8.74 3.98
C CYS A 145 -15.54 8.69 4.73
N VAL A 146 -16.65 8.97 4.05
CA VAL A 146 -17.98 8.80 4.63
C VAL A 146 -18.22 7.34 5.02
N ARG A 147 -17.91 6.40 4.11
CA ARG A 147 -18.08 4.97 4.35
C ARG A 147 -17.21 4.45 5.48
N VAL A 148 -15.99 4.94 5.61
CA VAL A 148 -15.10 4.66 6.74
C VAL A 148 -15.77 5.03 8.07
N SER A 149 -16.34 6.22 8.14
CA SER A 149 -17.02 6.72 9.35
C SER A 149 -18.29 5.92 9.69
N GLU A 150 -19.05 5.52 8.69
CA GLU A 150 -20.24 4.66 8.87
C GLU A 150 -19.91 3.26 9.41
N LEU A 151 -18.68 2.81 9.22
CA LEU A 151 -18.17 1.50 9.66
C LEU A 151 -17.27 1.59 10.91
N ASP A 152 -17.45 2.64 11.73
CA ASP A 152 -16.70 2.87 12.96
C ASP A 152 -15.17 3.05 12.77
N GLY A 153 -14.73 3.33 11.57
CA GLY A 153 -13.36 3.77 11.28
C GLY A 153 -13.16 5.25 11.51
N ARG A 154 -11.97 5.72 11.27
CA ARG A 154 -11.62 7.15 11.40
C ARG A 154 -10.83 7.64 10.20
N VAL A 155 -11.11 8.85 9.77
CA VAL A 155 -10.25 9.62 8.87
C VAL A 155 -9.15 10.26 9.69
N LEU A 156 -7.89 9.94 9.38
CA LEU A 156 -6.70 10.45 10.08
C LEU A 156 -6.12 11.68 9.38
N VAL A 157 -6.22 11.71 8.06
CA VAL A 157 -5.87 12.85 7.21
C VAL A 157 -7.03 13.04 6.23
N GLU A 158 -7.64 14.22 6.30
CA GLU A 158 -8.71 14.61 5.40
C GLU A 158 -8.27 14.60 3.93
N PRO A 159 -9.21 14.52 2.97
CA PRO A 159 -8.90 14.51 1.56
C PRO A 159 -7.97 15.66 1.15
N LEU A 160 -6.84 15.31 0.55
CA LEU A 160 -5.86 16.28 0.09
C LEU A 160 -5.29 15.89 -1.27
N VAL A 161 -4.99 16.87 -2.11
CA VAL A 161 -4.36 16.66 -3.42
C VAL A 161 -2.86 16.52 -3.26
N VAL A 162 -2.32 15.42 -3.78
CA VAL A 162 -0.88 15.15 -3.88
C VAL A 162 -0.53 14.92 -5.37
N PRO A 163 0.76 14.86 -5.75
CA PRO A 163 1.13 14.65 -7.16
C PRO A 163 0.50 13.41 -7.82
N THR A 164 0.20 12.38 -7.05
CA THR A 164 -0.40 11.13 -7.55
C THR A 164 -1.94 11.15 -7.63
N GLY A 165 -2.61 12.15 -7.08
CA GLY A 165 -4.06 12.29 -7.10
C GLY A 165 -4.64 12.78 -5.77
N LEU A 166 -5.94 12.61 -5.59
CA LEU A 166 -6.64 12.90 -4.33
C LEU A 166 -6.47 11.71 -3.39
N VAL A 167 -6.04 11.96 -2.16
CA VAL A 167 -5.79 10.94 -1.14
C VAL A 167 -6.42 11.31 0.20
N ALA A 168 -6.68 10.31 1.04
CA ALA A 168 -6.97 10.47 2.46
C ALA A 168 -6.34 9.32 3.24
N SER A 169 -5.91 9.57 4.49
CA SER A 169 -5.45 8.49 5.38
C SER A 169 -6.59 8.07 6.29
N VAL A 170 -6.82 6.77 6.38
CA VAL A 170 -7.92 6.18 7.16
C VAL A 170 -7.43 5.03 8.02
N VAL A 171 -8.17 4.72 9.08
CA VAL A 171 -7.87 3.58 9.95
C VAL A 171 -9.16 2.88 10.36
N GLY A 172 -9.11 1.55 10.38
CA GLY A 172 -10.21 0.74 10.86
C GLY A 172 -10.35 0.74 12.39
N PRO A 173 -11.47 0.25 12.94
CA PRO A 173 -11.74 0.22 14.38
C PRO A 173 -10.73 -0.64 15.17
N HIS A 174 -10.07 -1.58 14.50
CA HIS A 174 -9.07 -2.46 15.11
C HIS A 174 -7.63 -2.14 14.65
N GLY A 175 -7.40 -0.95 14.09
CA GLY A 175 -6.11 -0.56 13.51
C GLY A 175 -6.02 -0.83 12.02
N GLY A 176 -4.79 -0.85 11.47
CA GLY A 176 -4.57 -1.02 10.04
C GLY A 176 -4.75 0.29 9.28
N GLU A 177 -3.92 1.30 9.59
CA GLU A 177 -3.90 2.54 8.82
C GLU A 177 -3.56 2.25 7.35
N CYS A 178 -4.34 2.83 6.44
CA CYS A 178 -4.07 2.81 5.01
C CYS A 178 -4.43 4.16 4.38
N VAL A 179 -3.94 4.36 3.18
CA VAL A 179 -4.32 5.52 2.37
C VAL A 179 -5.30 5.07 1.29
N VAL A 180 -6.34 5.83 1.09
CA VAL A 180 -7.23 5.68 -0.06
C VAL A 180 -6.81 6.70 -1.12
N LEU A 181 -6.70 6.25 -2.36
CA LEU A 181 -6.27 7.06 -3.49
C LEU A 181 -7.32 7.00 -4.59
N GLU A 182 -7.86 8.16 -4.93
CA GLU A 182 -8.73 8.25 -6.10
C GLU A 182 -7.91 7.99 -7.35
N ARG A 183 -8.30 6.97 -8.08
CA ARG A 183 -7.54 6.47 -9.21
C ARG A 183 -7.57 7.48 -10.36
N PRO A 184 -6.43 8.12 -10.70
CA PRO A 184 -6.39 9.01 -11.85
C PRO A 184 -6.60 8.23 -13.15
N ALA A 185 -7.23 8.86 -14.13
CA ALA A 185 -7.40 8.28 -15.45
C ALA A 185 -6.03 7.91 -16.05
N GLY A 186 -5.89 6.67 -16.51
CA GLY A 186 -4.64 6.16 -17.09
C GLY A 186 -3.63 5.59 -16.09
N TRP A 187 -3.96 5.53 -14.80
CA TRP A 187 -3.07 4.93 -13.81
C TRP A 187 -3.02 3.41 -13.96
N GLY A 188 -1.86 2.88 -14.21
CA GLY A 188 -1.59 1.46 -14.37
C GLY A 188 -0.79 1.15 -15.65
N GLY A 189 0.30 0.41 -15.50
CA GLY A 189 1.03 -0.24 -16.59
C GLY A 189 2.04 0.58 -17.36
N THR A 190 1.97 1.89 -17.38
CA THR A 190 2.96 2.75 -18.05
C THR A 190 3.24 4.01 -17.26
N TRP A 191 4.08 3.89 -16.25
CA TRP A 191 4.81 5.05 -15.78
C TRP A 191 5.82 5.42 -16.87
N SER A 192 5.44 6.28 -17.79
CA SER A 192 6.42 6.97 -18.59
C SER A 192 7.18 7.90 -17.66
N ALA A 193 8.48 7.62 -17.48
CA ALA A 193 9.39 8.58 -16.89
C ALA A 193 9.36 9.83 -17.78
N GLY A 194 8.76 10.92 -17.25
CA GLY A 194 8.91 12.27 -17.80
C GLY A 194 10.28 12.82 -17.45
#